data_86cdf9d2afdcbb66cafca6ea5035cf09
#
_entry.id   86cdf9d2afdcbb66cafca6ea5035cf09
#
_cell.length_a   1.000
_cell.length_b   1.000
_cell.length_c   1.000
_cell.angle_alpha   90.00
_cell.angle_beta   90.00
_cell.angle_gamma   90.00
#
_symmetry.space_group_name_H-M   'P 1'
#
loop_
_entity.id
_entity.type
_entity.pdbx_description
1 polymer ?
#
loop_
_entity_poly.entity_id
_entity_poly.type
_entity_poly.pdbx_seq_one_letter_code
_entity_poly.pdbx_strand_id
1 'polypeptide(L)'
;MNLVGENLSYKLTEELQLRKISFNFEKGKLYTILGRTLSGKTTLLKTIAGLLMPDSGSIRFEDKNFLEIPVWKRNIAMVYQQFINYPHLNVFENIAFPLKQRGLDPQKINDEVFKSLKLVGLEGYEKRKIQELSGGQQQRVSVARSLVKNAKILLLDEPLVNLDYKLREQLREEFKNIFVNGLSEESIVIFSTTDPREAMELNGEVIVLDEGRVLQVGAAKEIFENPKDLKVAAISNDPPMNILKVDIDSNKIKFEDIEIDIPDHLSKLKDKHFNFGIRASDIELNSNGFEFEVELAEISGSETLLHLTRGNAKIITSIEEVMDFKIRDKVKINFKSNKAYAFDEIGNLVSSPFGGTNV
;
A
#
# COMPACT_ATOMS: atom_id res chain seq x y z
N MET A 1 24.31 -4.70 -6.43
CA MET A 1 23.82 -6.11 -6.41
C MET A 1 22.32 -6.07 -6.23
N ASN A 2 21.56 -6.69 -7.12
CA ASN A 2 20.12 -6.55 -7.21
C ASN A 2 19.44 -7.91 -7.08
N LEU A 3 18.20 -7.90 -6.63
CA LEU A 3 17.26 -9.02 -6.75
C LEU A 3 16.40 -8.76 -7.99
N VAL A 4 16.62 -9.55 -9.04
CA VAL A 4 15.94 -9.37 -10.33
C VAL A 4 15.02 -10.55 -10.59
N GLY A 5 13.75 -10.27 -10.85
CA GLY A 5 12.75 -11.24 -11.31
C GLY A 5 12.35 -10.95 -12.75
N GLU A 6 12.26 -11.99 -13.57
CA GLU A 6 11.90 -11.86 -14.99
C GLU A 6 10.77 -12.80 -15.35
N ASN A 7 9.65 -12.25 -15.84
CA ASN A 7 8.50 -12.96 -16.38
C ASN A 7 7.93 -14.07 -15.45
N LEU A 8 7.93 -13.81 -14.14
CA LEU A 8 7.43 -14.77 -13.16
C LEU A 8 5.94 -15.02 -13.34
N SER A 9 5.56 -16.26 -13.49
CA SER A 9 4.17 -16.70 -13.50
C SER A 9 3.97 -17.83 -12.49
N TYR A 10 2.84 -17.78 -11.79
CA TYR A 10 2.45 -18.82 -10.84
C TYR A 10 0.95 -19.06 -10.90
N LYS A 11 0.58 -20.33 -11.01
CA LYS A 11 -0.80 -20.80 -10.94
C LYS A 11 -1.08 -21.48 -9.60
N LEU A 12 -2.24 -21.17 -9.04
CA LEU A 12 -2.80 -21.97 -7.95
C LEU A 12 -4.04 -22.67 -8.53
N THR A 13 -3.98 -24.00 -8.67
CA THR A 13 -4.98 -24.76 -9.41
C THR A 13 -5.07 -24.27 -10.88
N GLU A 14 -6.23 -23.77 -11.32
CA GLU A 14 -6.42 -23.21 -12.68
C GLU A 14 -6.24 -21.69 -12.76
N GLU A 15 -6.12 -21.01 -11.61
CA GLU A 15 -6.07 -19.57 -11.54
C GLU A 15 -4.63 -19.03 -11.52
N LEU A 16 -4.33 -18.11 -12.44
CA LEU A 16 -3.04 -17.39 -12.48
C LEU A 16 -3.00 -16.31 -11.38
N GLN A 17 -2.19 -16.57 -10.36
CA GLN A 17 -1.93 -15.65 -9.26
C GLN A 17 -0.81 -14.64 -9.56
N LEU A 18 0.16 -15.01 -10.44
CA LEU A 18 1.19 -14.13 -10.98
C LEU A 18 1.22 -14.29 -12.50
N ARG A 19 1.28 -13.16 -13.22
CA ARG A 19 1.17 -13.11 -14.68
C ARG A 19 2.34 -12.35 -15.29
N LYS A 20 3.46 -13.03 -15.54
CA LYS A 20 4.70 -12.48 -16.12
C LYS A 20 5.22 -11.25 -15.37
N ILE A 21 5.28 -11.34 -14.03
CA ILE A 21 5.80 -10.25 -13.21
C ILE A 21 7.31 -10.14 -13.39
N SER A 22 7.78 -8.93 -13.62
CA SER A 22 9.21 -8.59 -13.64
C SER A 22 9.48 -7.46 -12.66
N PHE A 23 10.62 -7.51 -11.96
CA PHE A 23 11.07 -6.49 -11.02
C PHE A 23 12.58 -6.44 -10.93
N ASN A 24 13.09 -5.31 -10.46
CA ASN A 24 14.51 -5.11 -10.15
C ASN A 24 14.63 -4.37 -8.81
N PHE A 25 14.97 -5.09 -7.75
CA PHE A 25 15.13 -4.55 -6.40
C PHE A 25 16.60 -4.37 -6.07
N GLU A 26 16.97 -3.15 -5.77
CA GLU A 26 18.33 -2.74 -5.44
C GLU A 26 18.56 -2.75 -3.93
N LYS A 27 19.79 -3.04 -3.51
CA LYS A 27 20.22 -2.93 -2.11
C LYS A 27 20.08 -1.50 -1.58
N GLY A 28 19.84 -1.38 -0.28
CA GLY A 28 19.68 -0.10 0.40
C GLY A 28 18.34 0.60 0.09
N LYS A 29 17.43 -0.06 -0.64
CA LYS A 29 16.12 0.51 -1.01
C LYS A 29 14.96 -0.21 -0.36
N LEU A 30 13.89 0.56 -0.14
CA LEU A 30 12.58 0.08 0.25
C LEU A 30 11.66 0.04 -0.97
N TYR A 31 11.00 -1.08 -1.16
CA TYR A 31 9.97 -1.30 -2.17
C TYR A 31 8.64 -1.60 -1.50
N THR A 32 7.60 -0.91 -1.93
CA THR A 32 6.24 -1.16 -1.44
C THR A 32 5.40 -1.78 -2.54
N ILE A 33 4.86 -2.98 -2.31
CA ILE A 33 3.90 -3.62 -3.21
C ILE A 33 2.50 -3.23 -2.74
N LEU A 34 1.89 -2.29 -3.45
CA LEU A 34 0.54 -1.80 -3.19
C LEU A 34 -0.46 -2.54 -4.07
N GLY A 35 -1.54 -3.03 -3.49
CA GLY A 35 -2.60 -3.67 -4.28
C GLY A 35 -3.74 -4.19 -3.41
N ARG A 36 -4.90 -4.42 -4.02
CA ARG A 36 -6.07 -4.95 -3.33
C ARG A 36 -5.84 -6.36 -2.79
N THR A 37 -6.73 -6.80 -1.91
CA THR A 37 -6.76 -8.21 -1.50
C THR A 37 -6.87 -9.10 -2.73
N LEU A 38 -6.14 -10.22 -2.74
CA LEU A 38 -6.04 -11.17 -3.86
C LEU A 38 -5.31 -10.63 -5.11
N SER A 39 -4.65 -9.48 -5.06
CA SER A 39 -3.87 -8.97 -6.20
C SER A 39 -2.60 -9.77 -6.52
N GLY A 40 -2.16 -10.69 -5.64
CA GLY A 40 -0.97 -11.52 -5.81
C GLY A 40 0.25 -11.10 -4.96
N LYS A 41 0.12 -10.12 -4.05
CA LYS A 41 1.21 -9.61 -3.18
C LYS A 41 1.87 -10.74 -2.38
N THR A 42 1.07 -11.43 -1.56
CA THR A 42 1.53 -12.57 -0.74
C THR A 42 2.15 -13.68 -1.60
N THR A 43 1.59 -13.95 -2.77
CA THR A 43 2.11 -14.95 -3.71
C THR A 43 3.49 -14.55 -4.21
N LEU A 44 3.68 -13.28 -4.59
CA LEU A 44 4.97 -12.76 -5.03
C LEU A 44 6.02 -12.84 -3.90
N LEU A 45 5.67 -12.39 -2.68
CA LEU A 45 6.58 -12.48 -1.53
C LEU A 45 6.96 -13.93 -1.20
N LYS A 46 6.01 -14.85 -1.21
CA LYS A 46 6.26 -16.28 -1.00
C LYS A 46 7.14 -16.89 -2.10
N THR A 47 6.98 -16.47 -3.35
CA THR A 47 7.82 -16.89 -4.47
C THR A 47 9.26 -16.40 -4.27
N ILE A 48 9.47 -15.16 -3.90
CA ILE A 48 10.79 -14.61 -3.56
C ILE A 48 11.40 -15.35 -2.36
N ALA A 49 10.61 -15.64 -1.33
CA ALA A 49 11.05 -16.40 -0.18
C ALA A 49 11.44 -17.85 -0.53
N GLY A 50 10.96 -18.37 -1.65
CA GLY A 50 11.16 -19.77 -2.07
C GLY A 50 10.17 -20.75 -1.43
N LEU A 51 9.08 -20.24 -0.89
CA LEU A 51 7.99 -21.04 -0.34
C LEU A 51 7.01 -21.51 -1.43
N LEU A 52 7.01 -20.81 -2.56
CA LEU A 52 6.31 -21.18 -3.78
C LEU A 52 7.32 -21.19 -4.93
N MET A 53 7.22 -22.21 -5.79
CA MET A 53 8.04 -22.31 -6.99
C MET A 53 7.23 -21.76 -8.17
N PRO A 54 7.73 -20.76 -8.91
CA PRO A 54 7.00 -20.24 -10.07
C PRO A 54 6.95 -21.30 -11.18
N ASP A 55 5.85 -21.31 -11.97
CA ASP A 55 5.70 -22.21 -13.12
C ASP A 55 6.60 -21.78 -14.28
N SER A 56 6.93 -20.48 -14.36
CA SER A 56 7.84 -19.93 -15.36
C SER A 56 8.49 -18.63 -14.87
N GLY A 57 9.55 -18.22 -15.56
CA GLY A 57 10.35 -17.06 -15.21
C GLY A 57 11.60 -17.41 -14.41
N SER A 58 12.35 -16.40 -14.00
CA SER A 58 13.59 -16.56 -13.25
C SER A 58 13.70 -15.52 -12.13
N ILE A 59 14.44 -15.87 -11.09
CA ILE A 59 14.87 -14.90 -10.05
C ILE A 59 16.38 -15.04 -9.92
N ARG A 60 17.09 -13.89 -9.99
CA ARG A 60 18.53 -13.80 -9.78
C ARG A 60 18.83 -12.89 -8.60
N PHE A 61 19.78 -13.26 -7.79
CA PHE A 61 20.34 -12.45 -6.73
C PHE A 61 21.85 -12.56 -6.72
N GLU A 62 22.56 -11.44 -6.83
CA GLU A 62 24.03 -11.41 -6.94
C GLU A 62 24.53 -12.33 -8.09
N ASP A 63 23.89 -12.25 -9.26
CA ASP A 63 24.16 -13.04 -10.47
C ASP A 63 23.98 -14.56 -10.33
N LYS A 64 23.46 -15.03 -9.20
CA LYS A 64 23.12 -16.43 -8.97
C LYS A 64 21.66 -16.71 -9.24
N ASN A 65 21.36 -17.87 -9.79
CA ASN A 65 19.98 -18.35 -9.89
C ASN A 65 19.41 -18.56 -8.47
N PHE A 66 18.50 -17.67 -8.08
CA PHE A 66 17.97 -17.65 -6.72
C PHE A 66 16.98 -18.80 -6.47
N LEU A 67 16.36 -19.30 -7.52
CA LEU A 67 15.41 -20.42 -7.42
C LEU A 67 16.12 -21.73 -7.09
N GLU A 68 17.37 -21.89 -7.48
CA GLU A 68 18.18 -23.10 -7.18
C GLU A 68 18.77 -23.09 -5.77
N ILE A 69 18.79 -21.91 -5.09
CA ILE A 69 19.31 -21.83 -3.73
C ILE A 69 18.28 -22.41 -2.77
N PRO A 70 18.62 -23.44 -1.97
CA PRO A 70 17.72 -23.96 -0.95
C PRO A 70 17.25 -22.88 0.02
N VAL A 71 15.97 -22.91 0.42
CA VAL A 71 15.34 -21.85 1.23
C VAL A 71 16.14 -21.54 2.50
N TRP A 72 16.64 -22.55 3.20
CA TRP A 72 17.43 -22.38 4.44
C TRP A 72 18.82 -21.76 4.23
N LYS A 73 19.30 -21.70 2.99
CA LYS A 73 20.56 -21.02 2.60
C LYS A 73 20.34 -19.60 2.09
N ARG A 74 19.07 -19.22 1.83
CA ARG A 74 18.73 -17.85 1.45
C ARG A 74 18.81 -16.97 2.68
N ASN A 75 19.49 -15.84 2.57
CA ASN A 75 19.54 -14.86 3.65
C ASN A 75 18.31 -13.93 3.61
N ILE A 76 17.13 -14.52 3.89
CA ILE A 76 15.81 -13.85 3.87
C ILE A 76 15.22 -13.87 5.29
N ALA A 77 14.60 -12.78 5.70
CA ALA A 77 13.63 -12.74 6.78
C ALA A 77 12.24 -12.44 6.20
N MET A 78 11.22 -13.10 6.73
CA MET A 78 9.83 -12.86 6.30
C MET A 78 8.92 -12.73 7.51
N VAL A 79 8.14 -11.65 7.54
CA VAL A 79 7.00 -11.47 8.42
C VAL A 79 5.76 -11.81 7.62
N TYR A 80 5.03 -12.80 8.07
CA TYR A 80 3.78 -13.24 7.44
C TYR A 80 2.60 -12.41 7.92
N GLN A 81 1.58 -12.28 7.12
CA GLN A 81 0.31 -11.66 7.48
C GLN A 81 -0.31 -12.33 8.74
N GLN A 82 -0.25 -13.66 8.81
CA GLN A 82 -0.51 -14.40 10.04
C GLN A 82 0.81 -14.56 10.78
N PHE A 83 1.04 -13.71 11.77
CA PHE A 83 2.27 -13.75 12.57
C PHE A 83 2.51 -15.16 13.15
N ILE A 84 3.66 -15.73 12.81
CA ILE A 84 4.07 -17.06 13.27
C ILE A 84 5.12 -16.87 14.35
N ASN A 85 4.78 -17.20 15.60
CA ASN A 85 5.71 -17.23 16.72
C ASN A 85 5.94 -18.67 17.19
N TYR A 86 7.03 -18.91 17.90
CA TYR A 86 7.32 -20.19 18.55
C TYR A 86 6.57 -20.26 19.89
N PRO A 87 5.48 -21.03 20.00
CA PRO A 87 4.58 -20.96 21.16
C PRO A 87 5.19 -21.49 22.46
N HIS A 88 6.23 -22.32 22.37
CA HIS A 88 6.94 -22.90 23.50
C HIS A 88 8.07 -22.01 24.04
N LEU A 89 8.39 -20.91 23.33
CA LEU A 89 9.41 -19.95 23.72
C LEU A 89 8.73 -18.68 24.29
N ASN A 90 9.41 -18.01 25.22
CA ASN A 90 9.00 -16.68 25.68
C ASN A 90 9.34 -15.60 24.63
N VAL A 91 9.01 -14.34 24.90
CA VAL A 91 9.25 -13.21 23.99
C VAL A 91 10.74 -13.06 23.69
N PHE A 92 11.59 -13.02 24.73
CA PHE A 92 13.05 -12.91 24.57
C PHE A 92 13.59 -14.04 23.69
N GLU A 93 13.21 -15.28 23.99
CA GLU A 93 13.70 -16.46 23.27
C GLU A 93 13.25 -16.48 21.81
N ASN A 94 12.02 -16.03 21.52
CA ASN A 94 11.53 -15.88 20.15
C ASN A 94 12.42 -14.94 19.33
N ILE A 95 12.73 -13.77 19.91
CA ILE A 95 13.57 -12.77 19.23
C ILE A 95 15.03 -13.23 19.16
N ALA A 96 15.55 -13.83 20.23
CA ALA A 96 16.94 -14.34 20.28
C ALA A 96 17.20 -15.52 19.34
N PHE A 97 16.16 -16.26 18.93
CA PHE A 97 16.30 -17.51 18.18
C PHE A 97 17.21 -17.39 16.94
N PRO A 98 17.00 -16.45 15.99
CA PRO A 98 17.86 -16.31 14.82
C PRO A 98 19.30 -15.89 15.18
N LEU A 99 19.50 -15.16 16.25
CA LEU A 99 20.83 -14.75 16.72
C LEU A 99 21.61 -15.93 17.30
N LYS A 100 20.94 -16.79 18.07
CA LYS A 100 21.51 -18.05 18.60
C LYS A 100 21.92 -18.98 17.45
N GLN A 101 21.08 -19.10 16.40
CA GLN A 101 21.43 -19.93 15.23
C GLN A 101 22.66 -19.42 14.48
N ARG A 102 22.91 -18.11 14.52
CA ARG A 102 24.12 -17.50 13.94
C ARG A 102 25.36 -17.66 14.83
N GLY A 103 25.23 -18.22 16.04
CA GLY A 103 26.33 -18.42 16.98
C GLY A 103 26.86 -17.11 17.57
N LEU A 104 26.03 -16.07 17.72
CA LEU A 104 26.46 -14.82 18.36
C LEU A 104 26.74 -15.06 19.84
N ASP A 105 27.66 -14.23 20.35
CA ASP A 105 27.97 -14.18 21.79
C ASP A 105 26.72 -13.83 22.63
N PRO A 106 26.50 -14.47 23.80
CA PRO A 106 25.35 -14.23 24.65
C PRO A 106 25.13 -12.76 25.03
N GLN A 107 26.20 -11.99 25.25
CA GLN A 107 26.08 -10.58 25.58
C GLN A 107 25.50 -9.79 24.40
N LYS A 108 26.02 -10.03 23.18
CA LYS A 108 25.51 -9.41 21.94
C LYS A 108 24.06 -9.80 21.66
N ILE A 109 23.68 -11.06 21.92
CA ILE A 109 22.30 -11.51 21.80
C ILE A 109 21.40 -10.69 22.71
N ASN A 110 21.81 -10.53 23.98
CA ASN A 110 21.05 -9.76 24.95
C ASN A 110 20.85 -8.31 24.48
N ASP A 111 21.92 -7.63 24.09
CA ASP A 111 21.90 -6.25 23.64
C ASP A 111 20.99 -6.05 22.41
N GLU A 112 21.10 -6.93 21.40
CA GLU A 112 20.28 -6.86 20.17
C GLU A 112 18.79 -7.15 20.47
N VAL A 113 18.47 -8.11 21.37
CA VAL A 113 17.10 -8.41 21.76
C VAL A 113 16.46 -7.23 22.48
N PHE A 114 17.15 -6.64 23.48
CA PHE A 114 16.61 -5.48 24.21
C PHE A 114 16.44 -4.26 23.30
N LYS A 115 17.41 -4.01 22.42
CA LYS A 115 17.28 -2.96 21.40
C LYS A 115 16.04 -3.17 20.52
N SER A 116 15.80 -4.41 20.11
CA SER A 116 14.65 -4.75 19.28
C SER A 116 13.32 -4.67 20.04
N LEU A 117 13.29 -5.10 21.31
CA LEU A 117 12.12 -4.96 22.17
C LEU A 117 11.72 -3.49 22.35
N LYS A 118 12.71 -2.62 22.58
CA LYS A 118 12.48 -1.18 22.67
C LYS A 118 11.91 -0.63 21.37
N LEU A 119 12.47 -1.06 20.23
CA LEU A 119 12.03 -0.63 18.89
C LEU A 119 10.56 -0.95 18.61
N VAL A 120 10.09 -2.11 19.08
CA VAL A 120 8.69 -2.53 18.87
C VAL A 120 7.78 -2.27 20.09
N GLY A 121 8.22 -1.48 21.07
CA GLY A 121 7.44 -1.11 22.26
C GLY A 121 6.99 -2.30 23.10
N LEU A 122 7.89 -3.28 23.31
CA LEU A 122 7.65 -4.49 24.13
C LEU A 122 8.65 -4.60 25.29
N GLU A 123 9.21 -3.49 25.76
CA GLU A 123 10.05 -3.48 26.96
C GLU A 123 9.26 -3.97 28.17
N GLY A 124 9.86 -4.84 28.98
CA GLY A 124 9.22 -5.46 30.15
C GLY A 124 8.40 -6.73 29.86
N TYR A 125 8.32 -7.14 28.57
CA TYR A 125 7.60 -8.35 28.15
C TYR A 125 8.51 -9.56 27.94
N GLU A 126 9.80 -9.46 28.19
CA GLU A 126 10.84 -10.44 27.83
C GLU A 126 10.52 -11.85 28.30
N LYS A 127 10.00 -11.97 29.51
CA LYS A 127 9.72 -13.26 30.15
C LYS A 127 8.33 -13.81 29.91
N ARG A 128 7.44 -13.02 29.27
CA ARG A 128 6.06 -13.47 28.97
C ARG A 128 6.06 -14.56 27.91
N LYS A 129 5.14 -15.51 28.05
CA LYS A 129 4.87 -16.51 27.02
C LYS A 129 4.07 -15.87 25.87
N ILE A 130 4.22 -16.39 24.67
CA ILE A 130 3.52 -15.87 23.50
C ILE A 130 2.00 -15.88 23.68
N GLN A 131 1.45 -16.91 24.33
CA GLN A 131 0.00 -17.05 24.57
C GLN A 131 -0.57 -15.98 25.54
N GLU A 132 0.29 -15.32 26.32
CA GLU A 132 -0.10 -14.25 27.24
C GLU A 132 -0.18 -12.88 26.57
N LEU A 133 0.14 -12.81 25.26
CA LEU A 133 0.19 -11.60 24.47
C LEU A 133 -1.08 -11.42 23.63
N SER A 134 -1.52 -10.17 23.45
CA SER A 134 -2.52 -9.83 22.43
C SER A 134 -2.01 -10.12 21.01
N GLY A 135 -2.91 -10.23 20.03
CA GLY A 135 -2.54 -10.45 18.63
C GLY A 135 -1.52 -9.42 18.10
N GLY A 136 -1.74 -8.13 18.37
CA GLY A 136 -0.82 -7.06 17.99
C GLY A 136 0.55 -7.17 18.70
N GLN A 137 0.60 -7.60 19.98
CA GLN A 137 1.86 -7.85 20.67
C GLN A 137 2.62 -9.04 20.06
N GLN A 138 1.91 -10.11 19.71
CA GLN A 138 2.50 -11.28 19.04
C GLN A 138 3.06 -10.90 17.65
N GLN A 139 2.36 -10.05 16.92
CA GLN A 139 2.83 -9.53 15.62
C GLN A 139 4.13 -8.75 15.80
N ARG A 140 4.21 -7.86 16.80
CA ARG A 140 5.43 -7.10 17.11
C ARG A 140 6.62 -8.01 17.48
N VAL A 141 6.39 -9.11 18.19
CA VAL A 141 7.43 -10.12 18.44
C VAL A 141 7.95 -10.72 17.13
N SER A 142 7.05 -11.04 16.18
CA SER A 142 7.43 -11.58 14.88
C SER A 142 8.24 -10.57 14.05
N VAL A 143 7.85 -9.29 14.08
CA VAL A 143 8.59 -8.19 13.45
C VAL A 143 9.98 -8.06 14.07
N ALA A 144 10.08 -7.96 15.40
CA ALA A 144 11.34 -7.86 16.13
C ALA A 144 12.30 -9.00 15.79
N ARG A 145 11.79 -10.25 15.78
CA ARG A 145 12.57 -11.42 15.40
C ARG A 145 13.10 -11.34 13.96
N SER A 146 12.33 -10.77 13.05
CA SER A 146 12.74 -10.62 11.65
C SER A 146 13.81 -9.54 11.48
N LEU A 147 13.71 -8.44 12.23
CA LEU A 147 14.66 -7.34 12.21
C LEU A 147 16.03 -7.75 12.76
N VAL A 148 16.08 -8.44 13.92
CA VAL A 148 17.37 -8.87 14.52
C VAL A 148 18.12 -9.87 13.66
N LYS A 149 17.44 -10.57 12.73
CA LYS A 149 18.09 -11.47 11.78
C LYS A 149 19.06 -10.73 10.87
N ASN A 150 18.87 -9.43 10.65
CA ASN A 150 19.67 -8.59 9.75
C ASN A 150 19.90 -9.27 8.40
N ALA A 151 18.80 -9.65 7.76
CA ALA A 151 18.83 -10.41 6.52
C ALA A 151 19.13 -9.49 5.33
N LYS A 152 19.73 -10.03 4.26
CA LYS A 152 19.94 -9.30 3.00
C LYS A 152 18.62 -8.95 2.31
N ILE A 153 17.57 -9.75 2.52
CA ILE A 153 16.23 -9.50 2.00
C ILE A 153 15.22 -9.62 3.15
N LEU A 154 14.50 -8.54 3.42
CA LEU A 154 13.42 -8.50 4.40
C LEU A 154 12.09 -8.38 3.67
N LEU A 155 11.22 -9.36 3.86
CA LEU A 155 9.89 -9.44 3.28
C LEU A 155 8.85 -9.21 4.39
N LEU A 156 7.97 -8.24 4.20
CA LEU A 156 6.93 -7.86 5.14
C LEU A 156 5.57 -7.97 4.45
N ASP A 157 4.81 -9.02 4.78
CA ASP A 157 3.52 -9.30 4.15
C ASP A 157 2.38 -8.73 4.99
N GLU A 158 1.89 -7.55 4.60
CA GLU A 158 0.84 -6.79 5.28
C GLU A 158 1.07 -6.70 6.80
N PRO A 159 2.24 -6.22 7.26
CA PRO A 159 2.65 -6.35 8.66
C PRO A 159 1.87 -5.44 9.62
N LEU A 160 1.05 -4.52 9.14
CA LEU A 160 0.25 -3.59 9.94
C LEU A 160 -1.26 -3.90 9.91
N VAL A 161 -1.67 -4.87 9.12
CA VAL A 161 -3.06 -5.37 9.12
C VAL A 161 -3.34 -6.08 10.44
N ASN A 162 -4.57 -6.01 10.95
CA ASN A 162 -5.03 -6.57 12.23
C ASN A 162 -4.53 -5.85 13.50
N LEU A 163 -3.97 -4.65 13.37
CA LEU A 163 -3.65 -3.78 14.50
C LEU A 163 -4.76 -2.74 14.70
N ASP A 164 -4.96 -2.35 15.96
CA ASP A 164 -5.77 -1.17 16.25
C ASP A 164 -5.15 0.11 15.64
N TYR A 165 -5.97 1.12 15.42
CA TYR A 165 -5.55 2.35 14.73
C TYR A 165 -4.31 3.00 15.38
N LYS A 166 -4.32 3.18 16.72
CA LYS A 166 -3.24 3.86 17.44
C LYS A 166 -1.91 3.12 17.32
N LEU A 167 -1.98 1.79 17.41
CA LEU A 167 -0.79 0.95 17.30
C LEU A 167 -0.28 0.89 15.86
N ARG A 168 -1.17 0.89 14.87
CA ARG A 168 -0.81 0.95 13.45
C ARG A 168 -0.04 2.23 13.15
N GLU A 169 -0.55 3.40 13.59
CA GLU A 169 0.15 4.68 13.43
C GLU A 169 1.54 4.65 14.08
N GLN A 170 1.63 4.18 15.32
CA GLN A 170 2.90 4.09 16.02
C GLN A 170 3.92 3.20 15.30
N LEU A 171 3.51 2.01 14.88
CA LEU A 171 4.41 1.10 14.15
C LEU A 171 4.76 1.61 12.76
N ARG A 172 3.87 2.35 12.10
CA ARG A 172 4.13 2.99 10.82
C ARG A 172 5.28 4.01 10.95
N GLU A 173 5.20 4.88 11.97
CA GLU A 173 6.28 5.82 12.28
C GLU A 173 7.60 5.10 12.62
N GLU A 174 7.54 4.04 13.40
CA GLU A 174 8.71 3.23 13.72
C GLU A 174 9.32 2.58 12.48
N PHE A 175 8.52 2.00 11.60
CA PHE A 175 8.98 1.43 10.33
C PHE A 175 9.59 2.51 9.42
N LYS A 176 8.96 3.69 9.32
CA LYS A 176 9.52 4.82 8.58
C LYS A 176 10.91 5.16 9.11
N ASN A 177 11.06 5.28 10.43
CA ASN A 177 12.36 5.58 11.04
C ASN A 177 13.40 4.47 10.80
N ILE A 178 13.00 3.20 10.88
CA ILE A 178 13.87 2.05 10.61
C ILE A 178 14.29 2.04 9.14
N PHE A 179 13.35 2.23 8.22
CA PHE A 179 13.61 2.07 6.80
C PHE A 179 14.25 3.30 6.16
N VAL A 180 13.96 4.50 6.65
CA VAL A 180 14.58 5.73 6.14
C VAL A 180 15.96 5.98 6.75
N ASN A 181 16.12 5.70 8.07
CA ASN A 181 17.34 6.07 8.82
C ASN A 181 18.19 4.87 9.25
N GLY A 182 17.68 3.65 9.17
CA GLY A 182 18.31 2.46 9.75
C GLY A 182 18.46 1.27 8.83
N LEU A 183 18.09 1.39 7.55
CA LEU A 183 18.35 0.34 6.58
C LEU A 183 19.85 0.16 6.39
N SER A 184 20.31 -1.08 6.53
CA SER A 184 21.65 -1.42 6.06
C SER A 184 21.70 -1.18 4.55
N GLU A 185 22.74 -0.47 4.09
CA GLU A 185 23.01 -0.28 2.66
C GLU A 185 23.09 -1.61 1.87
N GLU A 186 23.22 -2.72 2.59
CA GLU A 186 23.28 -4.07 2.06
C GLU A 186 21.94 -4.81 1.99
N SER A 187 20.87 -4.25 2.58
CA SER A 187 19.57 -4.93 2.66
C SER A 187 18.58 -4.42 1.60
N ILE A 188 17.73 -5.32 1.12
CA ILE A 188 16.54 -5.02 0.30
C ILE A 188 15.34 -5.20 1.20
N VAL A 189 14.46 -4.21 1.30
CA VAL A 189 13.20 -4.34 2.03
C VAL A 189 12.03 -4.30 1.06
N ILE A 190 11.15 -5.30 1.17
CA ILE A 190 9.93 -5.40 0.36
C ILE A 190 8.75 -5.48 1.32
N PHE A 191 7.95 -4.44 1.31
CA PHE A 191 6.77 -4.26 2.15
C PHE A 191 5.51 -4.40 1.30
N SER A 192 4.56 -5.25 1.66
CA SER A 192 3.27 -5.31 0.96
C SER A 192 2.17 -4.69 1.81
N THR A 193 1.25 -4.00 1.15
CA THR A 193 0.10 -3.36 1.81
C THR A 193 -1.10 -3.25 0.88
N THR A 194 -2.29 -3.16 1.47
CA THR A 194 -3.53 -2.74 0.82
C THR A 194 -3.83 -1.26 1.04
N ASP A 195 -3.12 -0.61 1.97
CA ASP A 195 -3.34 0.78 2.37
C ASP A 195 -2.42 1.73 1.58
N PRO A 196 -2.97 2.60 0.70
CA PRO A 196 -2.17 3.57 -0.05
C PRO A 196 -1.48 4.60 0.85
N ARG A 197 -2.02 4.89 2.05
CA ARG A 197 -1.39 5.82 3.01
C ARG A 197 -0.05 5.25 3.49
N GLU A 198 0.01 3.94 3.78
CA GLU A 198 1.27 3.28 4.15
C GLU A 198 2.32 3.39 3.04
N ALA A 199 1.90 3.17 1.78
CA ALA A 199 2.80 3.29 0.63
C ALA A 199 3.35 4.71 0.47
N MET A 200 2.51 5.73 0.68
CA MET A 200 2.91 7.15 0.60
C MET A 200 3.87 7.53 1.73
N GLU A 201 3.59 7.12 2.96
CA GLU A 201 4.38 7.52 4.13
C GLU A 201 5.75 6.85 4.20
N LEU A 202 5.84 5.60 3.76
CA LEU A 202 7.11 4.88 3.66
C LEU A 202 8.04 5.47 2.59
N ASN A 203 7.49 6.22 1.62
CA ASN A 203 8.21 6.99 0.62
C ASN A 203 9.28 6.21 -0.16
N GLY A 204 9.06 4.92 -0.38
CA GLY A 204 9.89 4.06 -1.20
C GLY A 204 9.46 4.05 -2.67
N GLU A 205 10.04 3.15 -3.46
CA GLU A 205 9.54 2.83 -4.79
C GLU A 205 8.30 1.93 -4.67
N VAL A 206 7.21 2.31 -5.31
CA VAL A 206 5.93 1.59 -5.22
C VAL A 206 5.69 0.79 -6.49
N ILE A 207 5.25 -0.45 -6.30
CA ILE A 207 4.80 -1.36 -7.36
C ILE A 207 3.31 -1.58 -7.14
N VAL A 208 2.49 -1.02 -8.04
CA VAL A 208 1.05 -1.26 -8.01
C VAL A 208 0.75 -2.59 -8.67
N LEU A 209 0.14 -3.49 -7.91
CA LEU A 209 -0.17 -4.86 -8.33
C LEU A 209 -1.67 -5.10 -8.32
N ASP A 210 -2.22 -5.61 -9.42
CA ASP A 210 -3.61 -6.02 -9.52
C ASP A 210 -3.75 -7.28 -10.39
N GLU A 211 -4.61 -8.23 -9.97
CA GLU A 211 -4.87 -9.49 -10.68
C GLU A 211 -3.60 -10.20 -11.17
N GLY A 212 -2.55 -10.20 -10.34
CA GLY A 212 -1.27 -10.81 -10.66
C GLY A 212 -0.43 -10.09 -11.70
N ARG A 213 -0.72 -8.82 -12.01
CA ARG A 213 0.02 -7.99 -12.97
C ARG A 213 0.54 -6.72 -12.31
N VAL A 214 1.72 -6.30 -12.71
CA VAL A 214 2.24 -4.97 -12.38
C VAL A 214 1.55 -3.95 -13.28
N LEU A 215 0.85 -2.98 -12.68
CA LEU A 215 0.16 -1.92 -13.41
C LEU A 215 1.06 -0.70 -13.60
N GLN A 216 1.75 -0.27 -12.53
CA GLN A 216 2.65 0.88 -12.54
C GLN A 216 3.77 0.68 -11.52
N VAL A 217 4.95 1.22 -11.81
CA VAL A 217 6.10 1.28 -10.90
C VAL A 217 6.61 2.72 -10.91
N GLY A 218 6.91 3.26 -9.74
CA GLY A 218 7.44 4.62 -9.61
C GLY A 218 7.55 5.06 -8.16
N ALA A 219 8.00 6.29 -7.94
CA ALA A 219 7.97 6.89 -6.62
C ALA A 219 6.53 6.99 -6.09
N ALA A 220 6.33 6.82 -4.79
CA ALA A 220 5.00 6.89 -4.18
C ALA A 220 4.23 8.15 -4.59
N LYS A 221 4.90 9.31 -4.53
CA LYS A 221 4.33 10.60 -4.95
C LYS A 221 3.90 10.60 -6.42
N GLU A 222 4.72 10.06 -7.31
CA GLU A 222 4.42 10.00 -8.75
C GLU A 222 3.19 9.16 -9.04
N ILE A 223 3.07 7.98 -8.41
CA ILE A 223 1.90 7.10 -8.58
C ILE A 223 0.63 7.77 -8.08
N PHE A 224 0.71 8.48 -6.95
CA PHE A 224 -0.41 9.22 -6.42
C PHE A 224 -0.79 10.42 -7.31
N GLU A 225 0.18 11.24 -7.74
CA GLU A 225 -0.06 12.43 -8.54
C GLU A 225 -0.42 12.12 -10.00
N ASN A 226 0.16 11.07 -10.56
CA ASN A 226 0.00 10.69 -11.98
C ASN A 226 -0.29 9.19 -12.12
N PRO A 227 -1.45 8.71 -11.64
CA PRO A 227 -1.84 7.32 -11.83
C PRO A 227 -2.00 7.03 -13.32
N LYS A 228 -1.36 5.97 -13.82
CA LYS A 228 -1.35 5.61 -15.24
C LYS A 228 -2.74 5.42 -15.83
N ASP A 229 -3.65 4.86 -15.05
CA ASP A 229 -5.01 4.54 -15.45
C ASP A 229 -5.99 4.56 -14.27
N LEU A 230 -7.28 4.35 -14.56
CA LEU A 230 -8.36 4.29 -13.56
C LEU A 230 -8.14 3.21 -12.49
N LYS A 231 -7.51 2.08 -12.82
CA LYS A 231 -7.24 1.01 -11.86
C LYS A 231 -6.20 1.48 -10.84
N VAL A 232 -5.11 2.08 -11.33
CA VAL A 232 -4.07 2.65 -10.46
C VAL A 232 -4.65 3.78 -9.60
N ALA A 233 -5.46 4.69 -10.19
CA ALA A 233 -6.13 5.75 -9.46
C ALA A 233 -7.03 5.21 -8.33
N ALA A 234 -7.73 4.10 -8.58
CA ALA A 234 -8.59 3.47 -7.57
C ALA A 234 -7.82 2.73 -6.47
N ILE A 235 -6.60 2.22 -6.76
CA ILE A 235 -5.77 1.47 -5.81
C ILE A 235 -4.92 2.44 -4.97
N SER A 236 -4.49 3.56 -5.54
CA SER A 236 -3.61 4.53 -4.87
C SER A 236 -4.35 5.57 -4.01
N ASN A 237 -5.67 5.48 -3.88
CA ASN A 237 -6.48 6.39 -3.08
C ASN A 237 -7.39 5.62 -2.11
N ASP A 238 -7.55 6.15 -0.90
CA ASP A 238 -8.51 5.68 0.11
C ASP A 238 -9.16 6.90 0.79
N PRO A 239 -10.47 7.12 0.58
CA PRO A 239 -11.35 6.35 -0.31
C PRO A 239 -10.94 6.46 -1.79
N PRO A 240 -11.38 5.52 -2.65
CA PRO A 240 -11.06 5.53 -4.08
C PRO A 240 -11.45 6.86 -4.75
N MET A 241 -10.69 7.25 -5.78
CA MET A 241 -10.99 8.44 -6.58
C MET A 241 -12.41 8.34 -7.17
N ASN A 242 -13.19 9.40 -7.05
CA ASN A 242 -14.49 9.49 -7.72
C ASN A 242 -14.29 9.59 -9.23
N ILE A 243 -15.00 8.78 -9.99
CA ILE A 243 -14.94 8.77 -11.46
C ILE A 243 -16.32 9.03 -12.02
N LEU A 244 -16.45 10.12 -12.79
CA LEU A 244 -17.69 10.54 -13.42
C LEU A 244 -17.50 10.58 -14.94
N LYS A 245 -18.44 10.01 -15.69
CA LYS A 245 -18.46 10.19 -17.13
C LYS A 245 -19.02 11.57 -17.44
N VAL A 246 -18.26 12.35 -18.18
CA VAL A 246 -18.58 13.74 -18.45
C VAL A 246 -18.43 14.10 -19.91
N ASP A 247 -19.14 15.16 -20.32
CA ASP A 247 -19.05 15.78 -21.63
C ASP A 247 -18.42 17.16 -21.51
N ILE A 248 -17.68 17.59 -22.54
CA ILE A 248 -17.24 18.97 -22.67
C ILE A 248 -18.16 19.68 -23.70
N ASP A 249 -18.83 20.75 -23.26
CA ASP A 249 -19.57 21.63 -24.10
C ASP A 249 -19.34 23.09 -23.69
N SER A 250 -19.03 23.94 -24.68
CA SER A 250 -18.89 25.40 -24.50
C SER A 250 -17.96 25.79 -23.34
N ASN A 251 -16.82 25.11 -23.19
CA ASN A 251 -15.82 25.31 -22.17
C ASN A 251 -16.29 24.94 -20.73
N LYS A 252 -17.29 24.06 -20.65
CA LYS A 252 -17.80 23.49 -19.40
C LYS A 252 -17.77 21.99 -19.42
N ILE A 253 -17.54 21.39 -18.26
CA ILE A 253 -17.67 19.98 -17.99
C ILE A 253 -19.11 19.76 -17.55
N LYS A 254 -19.80 18.83 -18.23
CA LYS A 254 -21.22 18.53 -17.96
C LYS A 254 -21.41 17.08 -17.55
N PHE A 255 -22.14 16.86 -16.49
CA PHE A 255 -22.65 15.55 -16.08
C PHE A 255 -23.97 15.73 -15.31
N GLU A 256 -24.92 14.84 -15.55
CA GLU A 256 -26.30 15.03 -15.08
C GLU A 256 -26.80 16.45 -15.46
N ASP A 257 -27.28 17.20 -14.48
CA ASP A 257 -27.69 18.61 -14.62
C ASP A 257 -26.67 19.60 -14.02
N ILE A 258 -25.42 19.14 -13.85
CA ILE A 258 -24.31 19.92 -13.27
C ILE A 258 -23.41 20.42 -14.40
N GLU A 259 -23.05 21.70 -14.32
CA GLU A 259 -22.03 22.34 -15.17
C GLU A 259 -20.93 22.91 -14.31
N ILE A 260 -19.67 22.53 -14.59
CA ILE A 260 -18.48 23.00 -13.92
C ILE A 260 -17.56 23.66 -14.95
N ASP A 261 -16.93 24.78 -14.60
CA ASP A 261 -15.97 25.43 -15.47
C ASP A 261 -14.75 24.51 -15.69
N ILE A 262 -14.31 24.40 -16.94
CA ILE A 262 -13.15 23.58 -17.28
C ILE A 262 -11.87 24.23 -16.77
N PRO A 263 -11.05 23.55 -15.97
CA PRO A 263 -9.78 24.12 -15.50
C PRO A 263 -8.74 24.17 -16.61
N ASP A 264 -7.75 25.06 -16.45
CA ASP A 264 -6.74 25.33 -17.49
C ASP A 264 -6.02 24.08 -18.01
N HIS A 265 -5.66 23.15 -17.10
CA HIS A 265 -4.94 21.92 -17.49
C HIS A 265 -5.81 20.93 -18.29
N LEU A 266 -7.14 21.05 -18.23
CA LEU A 266 -8.10 20.27 -19.01
C LEU A 266 -8.61 21.01 -20.25
N SER A 267 -8.37 22.31 -20.38
CA SER A 267 -8.88 23.14 -21.48
C SER A 267 -8.35 22.73 -22.87
N LYS A 268 -7.24 21.99 -22.92
CA LYS A 268 -6.61 21.49 -24.15
C LYS A 268 -7.09 20.11 -24.57
N LEU A 269 -8.01 19.48 -23.84
CA LEU A 269 -8.57 18.19 -24.20
C LEU A 269 -9.28 18.28 -25.55
N LYS A 270 -8.96 17.35 -26.45
CA LYS A 270 -9.56 17.26 -27.80
C LYS A 270 -10.85 16.46 -27.78
N ASP A 271 -10.96 15.51 -26.88
CA ASP A 271 -12.11 14.61 -26.78
C ASP A 271 -13.25 15.32 -26.06
N LYS A 272 -14.46 15.13 -26.57
CA LYS A 272 -15.67 15.68 -25.97
C LYS A 272 -16.19 14.83 -24.81
N HIS A 273 -15.79 13.56 -24.75
CA HIS A 273 -16.19 12.58 -23.73
C HIS A 273 -14.97 12.07 -23.00
N PHE A 274 -14.98 12.07 -21.69
CA PHE A 274 -13.91 11.52 -20.87
C PHE A 274 -14.39 11.13 -19.47
N ASN A 275 -13.56 10.40 -18.74
CA ASN A 275 -13.80 10.10 -17.34
C ASN A 275 -13.12 11.18 -16.48
N PHE A 276 -13.95 11.96 -15.78
CA PHE A 276 -13.52 12.98 -14.83
C PHE A 276 -13.22 12.33 -13.49
N GLY A 277 -11.96 12.44 -13.06
CA GLY A 277 -11.50 11.90 -11.77
C GLY A 277 -11.34 13.02 -10.74
N ILE A 278 -11.88 12.84 -9.54
CA ILE A 278 -11.64 13.76 -8.43
C ILE A 278 -11.56 13.01 -7.10
N ARG A 279 -10.60 13.38 -6.25
CA ARG A 279 -10.46 12.75 -4.93
C ARG A 279 -11.55 13.19 -3.98
N ALA A 280 -11.86 12.34 -3.02
CA ALA A 280 -12.85 12.66 -1.98
C ALA A 280 -12.48 13.91 -1.19
N SER A 281 -11.19 14.14 -0.90
CA SER A 281 -10.65 15.33 -0.23
C SER A 281 -10.73 16.63 -1.05
N ASP A 282 -10.95 16.50 -2.37
CA ASP A 282 -11.07 17.64 -3.29
C ASP A 282 -12.53 18.01 -3.61
N ILE A 283 -13.46 17.43 -2.85
CA ILE A 283 -14.88 17.77 -2.85
C ILE A 283 -15.21 18.34 -1.45
N GLU A 284 -15.78 19.54 -1.39
CA GLU A 284 -16.03 20.22 -0.13
C GLU A 284 -17.52 20.58 0.05
N LEU A 285 -18.00 20.61 1.29
CA LEU A 285 -19.31 21.16 1.60
C LEU A 285 -19.31 22.66 1.33
N ASN A 286 -20.31 23.14 0.59
CA ASN A 286 -20.42 24.54 0.23
C ASN A 286 -21.89 24.96 0.05
N SER A 287 -22.31 25.99 0.77
CA SER A 287 -23.71 26.49 0.73
C SER A 287 -24.19 26.91 -0.67
N ASN A 288 -23.26 27.30 -1.55
CA ASN A 288 -23.54 27.71 -2.92
C ASN A 288 -23.27 26.59 -3.95
N GLY A 289 -22.98 25.37 -3.49
CA GLY A 289 -22.67 24.23 -4.32
C GLY A 289 -23.88 23.51 -4.89
N PHE A 290 -23.63 22.39 -5.53
CA PHE A 290 -24.65 21.49 -6.08
C PHE A 290 -25.25 20.61 -4.99
N GLU A 291 -26.59 20.48 -4.98
CA GLU A 291 -27.32 19.68 -4.00
C GLU A 291 -27.18 18.19 -4.32
N PHE A 292 -26.78 17.39 -3.32
CA PHE A 292 -26.74 15.93 -3.36
C PHE A 292 -27.49 15.36 -2.15
N GLU A 293 -27.96 14.13 -2.27
CA GLU A 293 -28.61 13.38 -1.19
C GLU A 293 -27.60 12.44 -0.54
N VAL A 294 -27.59 12.37 0.79
CA VAL A 294 -26.75 11.47 1.59
C VAL A 294 -27.30 10.04 1.49
N GLU A 295 -26.55 9.13 0.89
CA GLU A 295 -26.82 7.69 0.84
C GLU A 295 -26.30 6.99 2.11
N LEU A 296 -25.11 7.38 2.57
CA LEU A 296 -24.44 6.83 3.76
C LEU A 296 -23.48 7.88 4.34
N ALA A 297 -23.37 7.93 5.66
CA ALA A 297 -22.34 8.66 6.38
C ALA A 297 -21.53 7.70 7.25
N GLU A 298 -20.22 7.66 7.08
CA GLU A 298 -19.29 6.84 7.85
C GLU A 298 -18.39 7.75 8.66
N ILE A 299 -18.34 7.55 9.97
CA ILE A 299 -17.43 8.29 10.87
C ILE A 299 -16.21 7.41 11.12
N SER A 300 -15.02 7.87 10.70
CA SER A 300 -13.75 7.19 10.89
C SER A 300 -12.79 8.08 11.66
N GLY A 301 -12.69 7.83 12.97
CA GLY A 301 -11.77 8.58 13.83
C GLY A 301 -12.11 10.06 13.90
N SER A 302 -11.38 10.91 13.17
CA SER A 302 -11.54 12.37 13.13
C SER A 302 -12.21 12.89 11.86
N GLU A 303 -12.61 12.02 10.94
CA GLU A 303 -13.19 12.39 9.64
C GLU A 303 -14.55 11.75 9.42
N THR A 304 -15.37 12.36 8.56
CA THR A 304 -16.64 11.84 8.09
C THR A 304 -16.57 11.63 6.59
N LEU A 305 -16.84 10.40 6.15
CA LEU A 305 -16.99 10.07 4.73
C LEU A 305 -18.48 10.10 4.38
N LEU A 306 -18.83 10.91 3.39
CA LEU A 306 -20.20 10.98 2.88
C LEU A 306 -20.28 10.32 1.51
N HIS A 307 -21.13 9.32 1.40
CA HIS A 307 -21.56 8.75 0.13
C HIS A 307 -22.79 9.53 -0.33
N LEU A 308 -22.68 10.17 -1.46
CA LEU A 308 -23.64 11.12 -1.98
C LEU A 308 -24.16 10.68 -3.34
N THR A 309 -25.45 10.93 -3.60
CA THR A 309 -26.09 10.60 -4.87
C THR A 309 -26.83 11.81 -5.48
N ARG A 310 -26.78 11.92 -6.82
CA ARG A 310 -27.62 12.83 -7.61
C ARG A 310 -27.83 12.21 -8.98
N GLY A 311 -29.08 11.86 -9.31
CA GLY A 311 -29.35 11.06 -10.52
C GLY A 311 -28.59 9.74 -10.51
N ASN A 312 -27.78 9.49 -11.54
CA ASN A 312 -26.92 8.32 -11.63
C ASN A 312 -25.50 8.56 -11.03
N ALA A 313 -25.17 9.82 -10.70
CA ALA A 313 -23.88 10.15 -10.13
C ALA A 313 -23.80 9.69 -8.68
N LYS A 314 -22.75 8.92 -8.35
CA LYS A 314 -22.39 8.52 -6.99
C LYS A 314 -20.99 9.04 -6.71
N ILE A 315 -20.83 9.74 -5.60
CA ILE A 315 -19.56 10.31 -5.18
C ILE A 315 -19.32 10.12 -3.70
N ILE A 316 -18.07 10.12 -3.31
CA ILE A 316 -17.63 10.09 -1.91
C ILE A 316 -16.87 11.39 -1.66
N THR A 317 -17.21 12.08 -0.56
CA THR A 317 -16.40 13.19 -0.05
C THR A 317 -15.92 12.89 1.35
N SER A 318 -14.70 13.37 1.69
CA SER A 318 -14.11 13.29 3.02
C SER A 318 -14.13 14.67 3.67
N ILE A 319 -14.63 14.73 4.90
CA ILE A 319 -14.71 15.93 5.72
C ILE A 319 -13.82 15.70 6.93
N GLU A 320 -12.82 16.57 7.15
CA GLU A 320 -11.84 16.47 8.26
C GLU A 320 -12.44 16.84 9.64
N GLU A 321 -13.75 16.64 9.79
CA GLU A 321 -14.50 16.87 11.04
C GLU A 321 -15.49 15.73 11.23
N VAL A 322 -15.80 15.45 12.51
CA VAL A 322 -16.86 14.51 12.86
C VAL A 322 -18.19 15.26 12.77
N MET A 323 -19.01 14.91 11.79
CA MET A 323 -20.33 15.49 11.57
C MET A 323 -21.38 14.39 11.50
N ASP A 324 -22.55 14.65 12.06
CA ASP A 324 -23.68 13.73 12.03
C ASP A 324 -24.60 14.06 10.86
N PHE A 325 -24.79 13.12 9.95
CA PHE A 325 -25.69 13.22 8.82
C PHE A 325 -26.64 12.03 8.81
N LYS A 326 -27.90 12.30 8.45
CA LYS A 326 -28.91 11.26 8.28
C LYS A 326 -29.02 10.86 6.81
N ILE A 327 -29.39 9.62 6.58
CA ILE A 327 -29.75 9.14 5.24
C ILE A 327 -30.86 10.01 4.69
N ARG A 328 -30.72 10.46 3.43
CA ARG A 328 -31.57 11.41 2.70
C ARG A 328 -31.44 12.87 3.11
N ASP A 329 -30.51 13.22 3.98
CA ASP A 329 -30.18 14.63 4.17
C ASP A 329 -29.67 15.22 2.84
N LYS A 330 -30.01 16.48 2.59
CA LYS A 330 -29.54 17.21 1.42
C LYS A 330 -28.37 18.06 1.80
N VAL A 331 -27.26 17.83 1.12
CA VAL A 331 -26.02 18.57 1.31
C VAL A 331 -25.61 19.24 0.00
N LYS A 332 -25.02 20.41 0.10
CA LYS A 332 -24.47 21.09 -1.07
C LYS A 332 -22.97 20.95 -1.06
N ILE A 333 -22.42 20.57 -2.20
CA ILE A 333 -20.98 20.34 -2.39
C ILE A 333 -20.45 21.12 -3.58
N ASN A 334 -19.14 21.39 -3.54
CA ASN A 334 -18.42 21.97 -4.65
C ASN A 334 -17.22 21.10 -5.01
N PHE A 335 -16.86 21.07 -6.30
CA PHE A 335 -15.72 20.34 -6.82
C PHE A 335 -14.54 21.30 -7.02
N LYS A 336 -13.38 21.00 -6.44
CA LYS A 336 -12.13 21.70 -6.73
C LYS A 336 -11.64 21.30 -8.12
N SER A 337 -12.28 21.82 -9.18
CA SER A 337 -12.03 21.40 -10.57
C SER A 337 -10.57 21.54 -10.99
N ASN A 338 -9.81 22.46 -10.39
CA ASN A 338 -8.36 22.62 -10.59
C ASN A 338 -7.54 21.43 -10.05
N LYS A 339 -8.15 20.52 -9.27
CA LYS A 339 -7.57 19.26 -8.76
C LYS A 339 -8.07 18.02 -9.51
N ALA A 340 -8.86 18.21 -10.54
CA ALA A 340 -9.46 17.12 -11.30
C ALA A 340 -8.46 16.43 -12.23
N TYR A 341 -8.76 15.19 -12.56
CA TYR A 341 -8.05 14.35 -13.53
C TYR A 341 -8.95 14.09 -14.72
N ALA A 342 -8.34 13.90 -15.88
CA ALA A 342 -9.03 13.39 -17.05
C ALA A 342 -8.42 12.05 -17.47
N PHE A 343 -9.30 11.06 -17.68
CA PHE A 343 -8.94 9.77 -18.24
C PHE A 343 -9.75 9.58 -19.53
N ASP A 344 -9.14 8.95 -20.53
CA ASP A 344 -9.84 8.61 -21.79
C ASP A 344 -10.96 7.58 -21.57
N GLU A 345 -11.69 7.24 -22.62
CA GLU A 345 -12.78 6.26 -22.54
C GLU A 345 -12.34 4.85 -22.13
N ILE A 346 -11.10 4.47 -22.44
CA ILE A 346 -10.51 3.18 -22.06
C ILE A 346 -9.82 3.22 -20.69
N GLY A 347 -9.76 4.38 -20.07
CA GLY A 347 -9.32 4.58 -18.69
C GLY A 347 -7.86 5.01 -18.50
N ASN A 348 -7.12 5.37 -19.56
CA ASN A 348 -5.76 5.88 -19.41
C ASN A 348 -5.76 7.35 -18.97
N LEU A 349 -4.78 7.76 -18.17
CA LEU A 349 -4.61 9.15 -17.80
C LEU A 349 -4.28 10.02 -19.03
N VAL A 350 -5.07 11.05 -19.25
CA VAL A 350 -4.84 12.06 -20.29
C VAL A 350 -4.25 13.34 -19.70
N SER A 351 -4.75 13.77 -18.54
CA SER A 351 -4.26 14.96 -17.86
C SER A 351 -4.42 14.86 -16.36
N SER A 352 -3.43 15.37 -15.62
CA SER A 352 -3.46 15.49 -14.17
C SER A 352 -3.23 16.95 -13.72
N PRO A 353 -3.68 17.34 -12.52
CA PRO A 353 -3.44 18.68 -11.98
C PRO A 353 -1.96 18.92 -11.62
N PHE A 354 -1.12 17.89 -11.72
CA PHE A 354 0.31 17.95 -11.39
C PHE A 354 1.20 17.98 -12.65
N GLY A 355 0.59 18.16 -13.84
CA GLY A 355 1.33 18.31 -15.10
C GLY A 355 1.75 17.01 -15.77
N GLY A 356 1.24 15.87 -15.32
CA GLY A 356 1.41 14.58 -15.99
C GLY A 356 0.52 14.51 -17.24
N THR A 357 1.12 14.49 -18.42
CA THR A 357 0.43 14.14 -19.66
C THR A 357 1.10 12.91 -20.23
N ASN A 358 0.37 11.80 -20.31
CA ASN A 358 0.76 10.68 -21.17
C ASN A 358 0.23 11.00 -22.61
N VAL A 359 0.96 11.85 -23.34
CA VAL A 359 0.75 12.04 -24.78
C VAL A 359 1.76 11.21 -25.54
#